data_73e747b425d0d3117f6cfa1a4d8a3a7e
#
_entry.id   73e747b425d0d3117f6cfa1a4d8a3a7e
#
_cell.length_a   1.000
_cell.length_b   1.000
_cell.length_c   1.000
_cell.angle_alpha   90.00
_cell.angle_beta   90.00
_cell.angle_gamma   90.00
#
_symmetry.space_group_name_H-M   'P 1'
#
loop_
_entity.id
_entity.type
_entity.pdbx_description
1 polymer ?
#
loop_
_entity_poly.entity_id
_entity_poly.type
_entity_poly.pdbx_seq_one_letter_code
_entity_poly.pdbx_strand_id
1 'polypeptide(L)'
;MRVPDFTHVVLVVFENHEASSIVGNPDAPTFNALGRRYARLTRYYAVAHPSLPNYLALVSGSTHGITSDCTDCIVGTRSLADTLTAAGKTWRVYAEGLPRSGFTGGSAGEYAKKHDPFLYFAAIANSRAGRDRVVPFTRLSRDLAAHRLPGFSLIVPNLCDDMHDCPVATGDTWLKEHIVPLVHSPELLGGVVFVVFDEGTSDVGGGGHVDALALGPTVRPGSSFSKTTNHYGLLRTIEDAWGLPRLGLSAKATPIGGIWKG
;
A
#
# COMPACT_ATOMS: atom_id res chain seq x y z
N MET A 1 -5.74 13.18 18.09
CA MET A 1 -6.51 13.67 16.93
C MET A 1 -7.11 12.47 16.21
N ARG A 2 -8.33 12.60 15.73
CA ARG A 2 -9.03 11.59 14.92
C ARG A 2 -8.35 11.47 13.56
N VAL A 3 -8.42 10.30 12.93
CA VAL A 3 -8.03 10.14 11.52
C VAL A 3 -8.96 11.00 10.66
N PRO A 4 -8.44 11.79 9.69
CA PRO A 4 -9.28 12.59 8.79
C PRO A 4 -10.17 11.72 7.89
N ASP A 5 -11.29 12.27 7.43
CA ASP A 5 -12.06 11.68 6.32
C ASP A 5 -11.35 12.05 5.01
N PHE A 6 -10.47 11.18 4.54
CA PHE A 6 -9.68 11.43 3.33
C PHE A 6 -10.56 11.41 2.08
N THR A 7 -10.29 12.34 1.16
CA THR A 7 -10.89 12.29 -0.20
C THR A 7 -10.37 11.10 -0.98
N HIS A 8 -9.06 10.84 -0.86
CA HIS A 8 -8.35 9.74 -1.52
C HIS A 8 -7.31 9.13 -0.58
N VAL A 9 -7.19 7.83 -0.62
CA VAL A 9 -6.08 7.08 -0.02
C VAL A 9 -5.35 6.33 -1.12
N VAL A 10 -4.06 6.60 -1.24
CA VAL A 10 -3.16 5.85 -2.11
C VAL A 10 -2.21 5.05 -1.23
N LEU A 11 -2.11 3.76 -1.49
CA LEU A 11 -1.15 2.85 -0.85
C LEU A 11 -0.15 2.39 -1.91
N VAL A 12 1.13 2.65 -1.66
CA VAL A 12 2.26 2.18 -2.48
C VAL A 12 3.07 1.21 -1.66
N VAL A 13 3.34 0.03 -2.19
CA VAL A 13 4.08 -1.02 -1.49
C VAL A 13 5.37 -1.32 -2.22
N PHE A 14 6.48 -1.23 -1.50
CA PHE A 14 7.83 -1.62 -1.90
C PHE A 14 8.23 -2.91 -1.20
N GLU A 15 9.35 -3.52 -1.59
CA GLU A 15 9.70 -4.89 -1.28
C GLU A 15 11.00 -5.05 -0.48
N ASN A 16 10.95 -5.97 0.50
CA ASN A 16 12.08 -6.68 1.11
C ASN A 16 13.18 -5.82 1.77
N HIS A 17 12.87 -4.62 2.29
CA HIS A 17 13.88 -3.78 2.91
C HIS A 17 13.57 -3.39 4.35
N GLU A 18 14.54 -3.63 5.25
CA GLU A 18 14.52 -3.06 6.60
C GLU A 18 14.57 -1.53 6.56
N ALA A 19 13.95 -0.88 7.53
CA ALA A 19 14.03 0.58 7.68
C ALA A 19 15.48 1.09 7.74
N SER A 20 16.39 0.30 8.32
CA SER A 20 17.80 0.64 8.42
C SER A 20 18.54 0.68 7.08
N SER A 21 18.03 -0.03 6.06
CA SER A 21 18.61 0.01 4.71
C SER A 21 18.06 1.16 3.84
N ILE A 22 17.03 1.87 4.31
CA ILE A 22 16.40 3.01 3.63
C ILE A 22 16.69 4.32 4.35
N VAL A 23 16.52 4.34 5.68
CA VAL A 23 16.68 5.56 6.47
C VAL A 23 18.14 5.95 6.57
N GLY A 24 18.48 7.11 6.00
CA GLY A 24 19.86 7.63 5.97
C GLY A 24 20.73 7.04 4.85
N ASN A 25 20.18 6.12 4.04
CA ASN A 25 20.89 5.58 2.89
C ASN A 25 21.06 6.66 1.80
N PRO A 26 22.28 6.91 1.29
CA PRO A 26 22.51 7.86 0.19
C PRO A 26 21.83 7.44 -1.12
N ASP A 27 21.55 6.15 -1.31
CA ASP A 27 20.82 5.62 -2.48
C ASP A 27 19.29 5.75 -2.37
N ALA A 28 18.79 6.27 -1.22
CA ALA A 28 17.37 6.54 -0.98
C ALA A 28 17.08 8.03 -0.69
N PRO A 29 17.59 9.00 -1.50
CA PRO A 29 17.46 10.42 -1.20
C PRO A 29 16.00 10.89 -1.19
N THR A 30 15.14 10.35 -2.06
CA THR A 30 13.73 10.72 -2.15
C THR A 30 12.95 10.23 -0.94
N PHE A 31 13.09 8.95 -0.54
CA PHE A 31 12.49 8.41 0.69
C PHE A 31 12.88 9.26 1.91
N ASN A 32 14.16 9.62 2.02
CA ASN A 32 14.65 10.42 3.13
C ASN A 32 14.15 11.86 3.11
N ALA A 33 14.06 12.48 1.93
CA ALA A 33 13.50 13.82 1.79
C ALA A 33 12.02 13.87 2.13
N LEU A 34 11.24 12.90 1.64
CA LEU A 34 9.81 12.78 1.93
C LEU A 34 9.55 12.51 3.40
N GLY A 35 10.31 11.62 4.04
CA GLY A 35 10.18 11.34 5.48
C GLY A 35 10.51 12.56 6.36
N ARG A 36 11.41 13.44 5.94
CA ARG A 36 11.67 14.72 6.62
C ARG A 36 10.59 15.77 6.36
N ARG A 37 10.04 15.79 5.14
CA ARG A 37 9.05 16.79 4.73
C ARG A 37 7.65 16.52 5.27
N TYR A 38 7.23 15.26 5.32
CA TYR A 38 5.89 14.82 5.72
C TYR A 38 5.93 14.06 7.05
N ALA A 39 5.50 12.82 7.09
CA ALA A 39 5.56 12.02 8.30
C ALA A 39 6.21 10.65 8.07
N ARG A 40 7.07 10.23 9.00
CA ARG A 40 7.61 8.87 9.06
C ARG A 40 7.02 8.12 10.24
N LEU A 41 6.67 6.86 10.02
CA LEU A 41 6.20 5.93 11.03
C LEU A 41 7.42 5.16 11.56
N THR A 42 8.03 5.67 12.64
CA THR A 42 9.37 5.24 13.07
C THR A 42 9.41 3.86 13.74
N ARG A 43 8.24 3.26 14.03
CA ARG A 43 8.11 1.92 14.62
C ARG A 43 7.03 1.13 13.88
N TYR A 44 7.22 1.02 12.55
CA TYR A 44 6.33 0.28 11.68
C TYR A 44 6.94 -1.08 11.34
N TYR A 45 6.15 -2.14 11.46
CA TYR A 45 6.61 -3.51 11.29
C TYR A 45 5.76 -4.25 10.25
N ALA A 46 6.38 -5.10 9.47
CA ALA A 46 5.69 -6.13 8.72
C ALA A 46 5.18 -7.24 9.66
N VAL A 47 4.38 -8.17 9.17
CA VAL A 47 3.66 -9.13 10.02
C VAL A 47 4.03 -10.59 9.75
N ALA A 48 4.69 -10.87 8.63
CA ALA A 48 5.04 -12.22 8.20
C ALA A 48 6.17 -12.23 7.17
N HIS A 49 6.59 -13.42 6.79
CA HIS A 49 7.33 -13.81 5.60
C HIS A 49 6.61 -14.98 4.91
N PRO A 50 6.71 -15.11 3.57
CA PRO A 50 7.20 -14.16 2.58
C PRO A 50 6.20 -13.02 2.26
N SER A 51 6.33 -12.37 1.09
CA SER A 51 5.58 -11.17 0.69
C SER A 51 4.06 -11.32 0.74
N LEU A 52 3.47 -12.34 0.08
CA LEU A 52 2.01 -12.46 -0.07
C LEU A 52 1.21 -12.34 1.24
N PRO A 53 1.56 -13.00 2.36
CA PRO A 53 0.91 -12.80 3.65
C PRO A 53 0.80 -11.35 4.09
N ASN A 54 1.83 -10.52 3.84
CA ASN A 54 1.85 -9.10 4.19
C ASN A 54 0.88 -8.29 3.33
N TYR A 55 0.84 -8.55 2.02
CA TYR A 55 -0.13 -7.93 1.13
C TYR A 55 -1.58 -8.27 1.52
N LEU A 56 -1.85 -9.53 1.88
CA LEU A 56 -3.16 -9.94 2.38
C LEU A 56 -3.50 -9.23 3.68
N ALA A 57 -2.54 -9.10 4.60
CA ALA A 57 -2.71 -8.40 5.87
C ALA A 57 -3.06 -6.91 5.66
N LEU A 58 -2.41 -6.23 4.71
CA LEU A 58 -2.67 -4.84 4.35
C LEU A 58 -4.11 -4.58 3.88
N VAL A 59 -4.76 -5.57 3.26
CA VAL A 59 -6.09 -5.38 2.65
C VAL A 59 -7.21 -6.20 3.29
N SER A 60 -6.91 -7.02 4.32
CA SER A 60 -7.95 -7.83 4.98
C SER A 60 -7.76 -8.01 6.48
N GLY A 61 -6.64 -7.54 7.02
CA GLY A 61 -6.32 -7.70 8.45
C GLY A 61 -5.96 -9.13 8.85
N SER A 62 -5.60 -9.98 7.90
CA SER A 62 -5.22 -11.37 8.15
C SER A 62 -4.30 -11.90 7.06
N THR A 63 -3.37 -12.77 7.43
CA THR A 63 -2.58 -13.58 6.49
C THR A 63 -3.36 -14.80 5.96
N HIS A 64 -4.54 -15.08 6.53
CA HIS A 64 -5.40 -16.23 6.24
C HIS A 64 -4.71 -17.60 6.36
N GLY A 65 -3.64 -17.68 7.18
CA GLY A 65 -2.83 -18.89 7.33
C GLY A 65 -1.97 -19.20 6.10
N ILE A 66 -1.89 -18.30 5.15
CA ILE A 66 -0.99 -18.41 3.99
C ILE A 66 0.43 -18.07 4.46
N THR A 67 1.38 -18.94 4.13
CA THR A 67 2.80 -18.87 4.53
C THR A 67 3.73 -19.06 3.33
N SER A 68 3.24 -18.78 2.12
CA SER A 68 4.02 -18.88 0.87
C SER A 68 3.49 -17.89 -0.16
N ASP A 69 4.28 -17.63 -1.20
CA ASP A 69 3.90 -16.83 -2.36
C ASP A 69 3.10 -17.62 -3.40
N CYS A 70 2.12 -18.39 -2.94
CA CYS A 70 1.28 -19.20 -3.82
C CYS A 70 0.53 -18.32 -4.84
N THR A 71 0.40 -18.81 -6.07
CA THR A 71 -0.30 -18.07 -7.14
C THR A 71 -1.74 -18.49 -7.35
N ASP A 72 -2.16 -19.61 -6.75
CA ASP A 72 -3.47 -20.26 -6.90
C ASP A 72 -4.30 -20.27 -5.60
N CYS A 73 -3.77 -19.75 -4.50
CA CYS A 73 -4.50 -19.59 -3.24
C CYS A 73 -5.73 -18.69 -3.43
N ILE A 74 -6.83 -19.09 -2.81
CA ILE A 74 -8.06 -18.29 -2.81
C ILE A 74 -8.58 -18.12 -1.39
N VAL A 75 -8.86 -16.86 -1.04
CA VAL A 75 -9.39 -16.42 0.25
C VAL A 75 -10.90 -16.20 0.14
N GLY A 76 -11.68 -16.90 0.96
CA GLY A 76 -13.16 -16.82 0.94
C GLY A 76 -13.75 -15.70 1.81
N THR A 77 -12.94 -14.92 2.52
CA THR A 77 -13.41 -13.84 3.40
C THR A 77 -13.48 -12.50 2.65
N ARG A 78 -14.03 -11.47 3.32
CA ARG A 78 -14.06 -10.11 2.78
C ARG A 78 -12.70 -9.44 2.86
N SER A 79 -12.44 -8.58 1.89
CA SER A 79 -11.30 -7.67 1.80
C SER A 79 -11.73 -6.21 1.99
N LEU A 80 -10.74 -5.30 2.02
CA LEU A 80 -10.99 -3.85 1.97
C LEU A 80 -11.78 -3.45 0.72
N ALA A 81 -11.57 -4.11 -0.44
CA ALA A 81 -12.33 -3.85 -1.66
C ALA A 81 -13.83 -4.09 -1.50
N ASP A 82 -14.21 -5.12 -0.74
CA ASP A 82 -15.62 -5.45 -0.46
C ASP A 82 -16.25 -4.39 0.45
N THR A 83 -15.53 -3.96 1.50
CA THR A 83 -16.04 -2.94 2.45
C THR A 83 -16.12 -1.56 1.80
N LEU A 84 -15.16 -1.20 0.95
CA LEU A 84 -15.19 0.01 0.14
C LEU A 84 -16.39 0.02 -0.80
N THR A 85 -16.58 -1.07 -1.55
CA THR A 85 -17.72 -1.20 -2.48
C THR A 85 -19.05 -1.09 -1.76
N ALA A 86 -19.21 -1.74 -0.61
CA ALA A 86 -20.41 -1.66 0.22
C ALA A 86 -20.68 -0.25 0.75
N ALA A 87 -19.61 0.54 1.00
CA ALA A 87 -19.69 1.94 1.43
C ALA A 87 -19.81 2.94 0.26
N GLY A 88 -19.98 2.47 -0.99
CA GLY A 88 -20.05 3.33 -2.17
C GLY A 88 -18.73 4.00 -2.55
N LYS A 89 -17.61 3.58 -1.97
CA LYS A 89 -16.27 4.08 -2.28
C LYS A 89 -15.71 3.34 -3.50
N THR A 90 -15.06 4.07 -4.40
CA THR A 90 -14.38 3.49 -5.55
C THR A 90 -12.99 3.01 -5.18
N TRP A 91 -12.53 1.92 -5.82
CA TRP A 91 -11.18 1.41 -5.62
C TRP A 91 -10.58 0.88 -6.92
N ARG A 92 -9.26 0.86 -7.00
CA ARG A 92 -8.48 0.31 -8.12
C ARG A 92 -7.09 -0.13 -7.67
N VAL A 93 -6.55 -1.14 -8.36
CA VAL A 93 -5.14 -1.50 -8.32
C VAL A 93 -4.49 -1.04 -9.63
N TYR A 94 -3.38 -0.36 -9.52
CA TYR A 94 -2.50 0.03 -10.62
C TYR A 94 -1.21 -0.78 -10.49
N ALA A 95 -1.10 -1.86 -11.27
CA ALA A 95 0.05 -2.76 -11.20
C ALA A 95 0.96 -2.55 -12.43
N GLU A 96 2.23 -2.28 -12.16
CA GLU A 96 3.23 -2.12 -13.20
C GLU A 96 3.61 -3.48 -13.79
N GLY A 97 3.92 -3.52 -15.08
CA GLY A 97 4.16 -4.78 -15.78
C GLY A 97 2.92 -5.65 -16.03
N LEU A 98 1.75 -5.29 -15.47
CA LEU A 98 0.50 -6.03 -15.70
C LEU A 98 0.15 -6.02 -17.20
N PRO A 99 0.03 -7.18 -17.87
CA PRO A 99 -0.13 -7.21 -19.34
C PRO A 99 -1.43 -6.59 -19.85
N ARG A 100 -2.51 -6.70 -19.06
CA ARG A 100 -3.86 -6.18 -19.37
C ARG A 100 -4.71 -6.15 -18.13
N SER A 101 -5.75 -5.32 -18.11
CA SER A 101 -6.74 -5.31 -17.01
C SER A 101 -7.30 -6.70 -16.77
N GLY A 102 -7.44 -7.06 -15.50
CA GLY A 102 -7.99 -8.33 -15.06
C GLY A 102 -7.14 -9.56 -15.38
N PHE A 103 -5.85 -9.40 -15.65
CA PHE A 103 -4.92 -10.53 -15.79
C PHE A 103 -4.81 -11.29 -14.47
N THR A 104 -4.88 -12.64 -14.52
CA THR A 104 -4.88 -13.52 -13.34
C THR A 104 -3.71 -14.49 -13.28
N GLY A 105 -2.80 -14.43 -14.27
CA GLY A 105 -1.61 -15.27 -14.27
C GLY A 105 -0.66 -14.94 -13.11
N GLY A 106 0.15 -15.89 -12.69
CA GLY A 106 1.05 -15.76 -11.55
C GLY A 106 2.19 -14.76 -11.77
N SER A 107 2.66 -14.62 -13.00
CA SER A 107 3.70 -13.66 -13.39
C SER A 107 3.61 -13.32 -14.87
N ALA A 108 4.20 -12.17 -15.25
CA ALA A 108 4.38 -11.78 -16.65
C ALA A 108 5.51 -10.73 -16.73
N GLY A 109 6.70 -11.12 -17.22
CA GLY A 109 7.88 -10.27 -17.13
C GLY A 109 8.15 -9.92 -15.66
N GLU A 110 8.23 -8.64 -15.36
CA GLU A 110 8.46 -8.12 -14.00
C GLU A 110 7.16 -7.97 -13.14
N TYR A 111 5.99 -8.33 -13.67
CA TYR A 111 4.76 -8.40 -12.87
C TYR A 111 4.72 -9.68 -12.05
N ALA A 112 4.42 -9.56 -10.76
CA ALA A 112 4.15 -10.67 -9.85
C ALA A 112 2.78 -10.56 -9.20
N LYS A 113 1.91 -11.58 -9.38
CA LYS A 113 0.56 -11.62 -8.79
C LYS A 113 0.61 -11.56 -7.26
N LYS A 114 1.66 -12.08 -6.62
CA LYS A 114 1.82 -12.06 -5.16
C LYS A 114 1.76 -10.65 -4.56
N HIS A 115 2.07 -9.63 -5.36
CA HIS A 115 1.98 -8.22 -4.97
C HIS A 115 0.60 -7.60 -5.26
N ASP A 116 -0.35 -8.37 -5.83
CA ASP A 116 -1.71 -7.92 -6.14
C ASP A 116 -2.74 -8.69 -5.30
N PRO A 117 -2.91 -8.30 -4.01
CA PRO A 117 -3.64 -9.10 -3.03
C PRO A 117 -5.13 -9.27 -3.36
N PHE A 118 -5.75 -8.32 -4.03
CA PHE A 118 -7.19 -8.40 -4.30
C PHE A 118 -7.56 -9.57 -5.22
N LEU A 119 -6.63 -10.02 -6.09
CA LEU A 119 -6.83 -11.19 -6.95
C LEU A 119 -6.84 -12.53 -6.21
N TYR A 120 -6.55 -12.54 -4.92
CA TYR A 120 -6.65 -13.72 -4.06
C TYR A 120 -8.00 -13.86 -3.37
N PHE A 121 -8.85 -12.83 -3.37
CA PHE A 121 -10.17 -12.88 -2.76
C PHE A 121 -11.22 -13.38 -3.74
N ALA A 122 -11.96 -14.43 -3.35
CA ALA A 122 -12.96 -15.12 -4.20
C ALA A 122 -13.98 -14.16 -4.82
N ALA A 123 -14.44 -13.16 -4.06
CA ALA A 123 -15.40 -12.16 -4.54
C ALA A 123 -14.86 -11.33 -5.72
N ILE A 124 -13.56 -11.13 -5.78
CA ILE A 124 -12.88 -10.37 -6.84
C ILE A 124 -12.36 -11.31 -7.93
N ALA A 125 -11.65 -12.37 -7.53
CA ALA A 125 -11.04 -13.33 -8.45
C ALA A 125 -12.09 -14.00 -9.38
N ASN A 126 -13.29 -14.27 -8.86
CA ASN A 126 -14.39 -14.89 -9.62
C ASN A 126 -15.31 -13.88 -10.33
N SER A 127 -15.11 -12.59 -10.13
CA SER A 127 -15.91 -11.52 -10.74
C SER A 127 -15.13 -10.82 -11.85
N ARG A 128 -15.65 -10.80 -13.08
CA ARG A 128 -15.06 -10.00 -14.15
C ARG A 128 -14.96 -8.53 -13.77
N ALA A 129 -16.05 -7.95 -13.26
CA ALA A 129 -16.06 -6.55 -12.84
C ALA A 129 -15.08 -6.25 -11.69
N GLY A 130 -14.84 -7.23 -10.80
CA GLY A 130 -13.81 -7.14 -9.76
C GLY A 130 -12.41 -7.13 -10.35
N ARG A 131 -12.10 -8.12 -11.20
CA ARG A 131 -10.79 -8.21 -11.86
C ARG A 131 -10.48 -7.01 -12.76
N ASP A 132 -11.49 -6.46 -13.46
CA ASP A 132 -11.33 -5.30 -14.35
C ASP A 132 -10.94 -4.01 -13.59
N ARG A 133 -10.95 -4.02 -12.25
CA ARG A 133 -10.42 -2.94 -11.39
C ARG A 133 -8.92 -3.06 -11.14
N VAL A 134 -8.31 -4.19 -11.49
CA VAL A 134 -6.86 -4.38 -11.51
C VAL A 134 -6.38 -4.04 -12.92
N VAL A 135 -5.61 -2.95 -13.03
CA VAL A 135 -5.27 -2.37 -14.33
C VAL A 135 -3.76 -2.11 -14.44
N PRO A 136 -3.20 -2.07 -15.66
CA PRO A 136 -1.82 -1.64 -15.85
C PRO A 136 -1.57 -0.25 -15.26
N PHE A 137 -0.39 -0.05 -14.66
CA PHE A 137 0.02 1.21 -14.02
C PHE A 137 -0.12 2.43 -14.94
N THR A 138 0.10 2.26 -16.24
CA THR A 138 -0.09 3.32 -17.25
C THR A 138 -1.50 3.91 -17.27
N ARG A 139 -2.48 3.25 -16.65
CA ARG A 139 -3.83 3.77 -16.49
C ARG A 139 -3.91 4.93 -15.49
N LEU A 140 -2.98 5.00 -14.51
CA LEU A 140 -2.99 6.04 -13.47
C LEU A 140 -2.94 7.45 -14.09
N SER A 141 -2.06 7.69 -15.03
CA SER A 141 -1.94 8.99 -15.70
C SER A 141 -3.23 9.43 -16.41
N ARG A 142 -3.93 8.47 -17.03
CA ARG A 142 -5.22 8.73 -17.69
C ARG A 142 -6.33 9.04 -16.69
N ASP A 143 -6.35 8.33 -15.57
CA ASP A 143 -7.35 8.56 -14.53
C ASP A 143 -7.12 9.90 -13.82
N LEU A 144 -5.86 10.29 -13.58
CA LEU A 144 -5.49 11.62 -13.08
C LEU A 144 -5.90 12.72 -14.04
N ALA A 145 -5.53 12.61 -15.33
CA ALA A 145 -5.89 13.60 -16.35
C ALA A 145 -7.40 13.76 -16.55
N ALA A 146 -8.18 12.72 -16.24
CA ALA A 146 -9.63 12.73 -16.34
C ALA A 146 -10.34 13.05 -15.02
N HIS A 147 -9.62 13.43 -13.95
CA HIS A 147 -10.16 13.67 -12.60
C HIS A 147 -10.99 12.46 -12.07
N ARG A 148 -10.45 11.26 -12.24
CA ARG A 148 -11.11 10.00 -11.87
C ARG A 148 -10.24 9.09 -11.00
N LEU A 149 -9.35 9.70 -10.20
CA LEU A 149 -8.61 8.93 -9.21
C LEU A 149 -9.62 8.26 -8.26
N PRO A 150 -9.56 6.93 -8.03
CA PRO A 150 -10.46 6.26 -7.09
C PRO A 150 -10.27 6.75 -5.65
N GLY A 151 -11.30 6.58 -4.83
CA GLY A 151 -11.19 6.84 -3.39
C GLY A 151 -10.03 6.05 -2.76
N PHE A 152 -9.90 4.76 -3.11
CA PHE A 152 -8.74 3.94 -2.72
C PHE A 152 -7.97 3.48 -3.96
N SER A 153 -6.66 3.67 -3.95
CA SER A 153 -5.73 3.20 -4.97
C SER A 153 -4.61 2.40 -4.33
N LEU A 154 -4.44 1.14 -4.75
CA LEU A 154 -3.22 0.39 -4.49
C LEU A 154 -2.30 0.53 -5.71
N ILE A 155 -1.08 0.96 -5.50
CA ILE A 155 -0.06 1.06 -6.54
C ILE A 155 1.02 0.03 -6.24
N VAL A 156 1.28 -0.81 -7.22
CA VAL A 156 2.26 -1.90 -7.14
C VAL A 156 3.29 -1.67 -8.25
N PRO A 157 4.51 -1.23 -7.92
CA PRO A 157 5.62 -1.20 -8.89
C PRO A 157 5.96 -2.61 -9.36
N ASN A 158 6.68 -2.74 -10.47
CA ASN A 158 7.19 -4.03 -10.92
C ASN A 158 8.36 -4.51 -10.05
N LEU A 159 8.79 -5.76 -10.19
CA LEU A 159 9.83 -6.40 -9.36
C LEU A 159 11.19 -5.66 -9.36
N CYS A 160 11.48 -4.86 -10.37
CA CYS A 160 12.68 -4.02 -10.36
C CYS A 160 12.43 -2.71 -9.62
N ASP A 161 11.33 -2.05 -9.91
CA ASP A 161 11.00 -0.73 -9.39
C ASP A 161 10.51 -0.76 -7.93
N ASP A 162 10.02 -1.91 -7.45
CA ASP A 162 9.69 -2.12 -6.03
C ASP A 162 10.90 -2.49 -5.14
N MET A 163 12.09 -2.63 -5.73
CA MET A 163 13.37 -3.01 -5.10
C MET A 163 13.51 -4.50 -4.79
N HIS A 164 12.60 -5.38 -5.25
CA HIS A 164 12.71 -6.83 -5.05
C HIS A 164 13.95 -7.39 -5.79
N ASP A 165 14.05 -7.09 -7.08
CA ASP A 165 15.10 -7.62 -7.96
C ASP A 165 16.19 -6.58 -8.30
N CYS A 166 15.98 -5.29 -7.96
CA CYS A 166 16.87 -4.19 -8.32
C CYS A 166 17.32 -3.38 -7.09
N PRO A 167 18.41 -2.59 -7.21
CA PRO A 167 18.93 -1.80 -6.09
C PRO A 167 17.96 -0.73 -5.57
N VAL A 168 18.14 -0.31 -4.33
CA VAL A 168 17.39 0.76 -3.65
C VAL A 168 17.28 2.04 -4.50
N ALA A 169 18.36 2.42 -5.19
CA ALA A 169 18.37 3.61 -6.05
C ALA A 169 17.34 3.55 -7.20
N THR A 170 17.02 2.36 -7.69
CA THR A 170 16.00 2.16 -8.74
C THR A 170 14.62 2.53 -8.22
N GLY A 171 14.20 1.94 -7.09
CA GLY A 171 12.91 2.26 -6.49
C GLY A 171 12.82 3.68 -5.95
N ASP A 172 13.92 4.27 -5.46
CA ASP A 172 13.96 5.69 -5.08
C ASP A 172 13.72 6.62 -6.27
N THR A 173 14.30 6.28 -7.43
CA THR A 173 14.07 7.00 -8.68
C THR A 173 12.62 6.87 -9.11
N TRP A 174 12.08 5.66 -9.10
CA TRP A 174 10.68 5.39 -9.42
C TRP A 174 9.72 6.16 -8.51
N LEU A 175 9.96 6.15 -7.19
CA LEU A 175 9.20 6.95 -6.20
C LEU A 175 9.22 8.44 -6.56
N LYS A 176 10.39 8.98 -6.92
CA LYS A 176 10.57 10.38 -7.33
C LYS A 176 9.75 10.71 -8.57
N GLU A 177 9.81 9.86 -9.59
CA GLU A 177 9.22 10.12 -10.89
C GLU A 177 7.70 9.96 -10.89
N HIS A 178 7.16 9.01 -10.12
CA HIS A 178 5.76 8.64 -10.19
C HIS A 178 4.93 9.09 -8.98
N ILE A 179 5.48 9.04 -7.78
CA ILE A 179 4.71 9.31 -6.56
C ILE A 179 4.85 10.75 -6.09
N VAL A 180 6.03 11.36 -6.23
CA VAL A 180 6.19 12.78 -5.86
C VAL A 180 5.25 13.69 -6.65
N PRO A 181 5.08 13.57 -7.98
CA PRO A 181 4.09 14.36 -8.71
C PRO A 181 2.65 14.10 -8.25
N LEU A 182 2.30 12.83 -7.96
CA LEU A 182 0.98 12.46 -7.44
C LEU A 182 0.69 13.16 -6.10
N VAL A 183 1.63 13.15 -5.17
CA VAL A 183 1.49 13.84 -3.85
C VAL A 183 1.21 15.33 -4.00
N HIS A 184 1.70 15.95 -5.07
CA HIS A 184 1.50 17.37 -5.36
C HIS A 184 0.32 17.66 -6.30
N SER A 185 -0.37 16.62 -6.78
CA SER A 185 -1.49 16.79 -7.70
C SER A 185 -2.71 17.39 -6.99
N PRO A 186 -3.56 18.16 -7.70
CA PRO A 186 -4.82 18.65 -7.16
C PRO A 186 -5.77 17.55 -6.68
N GLU A 187 -5.67 16.35 -7.27
CA GLU A 187 -6.47 15.18 -6.89
C GLU A 187 -6.22 14.74 -5.45
N LEU A 188 -5.01 14.99 -4.92
CA LEU A 188 -4.65 14.63 -3.54
C LEU A 188 -4.99 15.73 -2.51
N LEU A 189 -5.65 16.81 -2.90
CA LEU A 189 -6.19 17.78 -1.93
C LEU A 189 -7.20 17.07 -1.01
N GLY A 190 -6.91 17.01 0.29
CA GLY A 190 -7.69 16.23 1.26
C GLY A 190 -7.36 14.73 1.29
N GLY A 191 -6.43 14.26 0.46
CA GLY A 191 -5.98 12.86 0.41
C GLY A 191 -4.69 12.59 1.17
N VAL A 192 -4.29 11.31 1.17
CA VAL A 192 -3.04 10.82 1.75
C VAL A 192 -2.42 9.75 0.85
N VAL A 193 -1.10 9.74 0.75
CA VAL A 193 -0.32 8.63 0.18
C VAL A 193 0.44 7.95 1.31
N PHE A 194 0.22 6.66 1.49
CA PHE A 194 1.07 5.80 2.29
C PHE A 194 2.08 5.10 1.39
N VAL A 195 3.35 5.15 1.76
CA VAL A 195 4.42 4.39 1.13
C VAL A 195 4.98 3.47 2.20
N VAL A 196 4.94 2.17 1.98
CA VAL A 196 5.38 1.16 2.94
C VAL A 196 6.19 0.08 2.25
N PHE A 197 7.00 -0.65 3.00
CA PHE A 197 7.57 -1.92 2.57
C PHE A 197 6.71 -3.05 3.11
N ASP A 198 6.55 -4.11 2.33
CA ASP A 198 5.75 -5.29 2.68
C ASP A 198 6.39 -6.09 3.81
N GLU A 199 7.69 -6.37 3.68
CA GLU A 199 8.52 -7.06 4.67
C GLU A 199 9.95 -6.53 4.68
N GLY A 200 10.68 -6.84 5.75
CA GLY A 200 12.11 -6.65 5.87
C GLY A 200 12.85 -7.97 5.67
N THR A 201 14.05 -8.06 6.26
CA THR A 201 14.91 -9.24 6.20
C THR A 201 15.03 -9.96 7.53
N SER A 202 14.37 -9.47 8.59
CA SER A 202 14.39 -10.04 9.93
C SER A 202 12.98 -10.41 10.39
N ASP A 203 12.89 -11.29 11.41
CA ASP A 203 11.62 -11.69 12.04
C ASP A 203 11.12 -10.69 13.09
N VAL A 204 11.74 -9.53 13.23
CA VAL A 204 11.33 -8.52 14.23
C VAL A 204 9.91 -8.04 13.92
N GLY A 205 9.00 -8.19 14.88
CA GLY A 205 7.58 -7.84 14.68
C GLY A 205 6.78 -8.82 13.82
N GLY A 206 7.43 -9.88 13.33
CA GLY A 206 6.88 -10.93 12.47
C GLY A 206 7.40 -10.91 11.04
N GLY A 207 7.80 -9.78 10.50
CA GLY A 207 8.30 -9.65 9.13
C GLY A 207 9.31 -8.50 8.94
N GLY A 208 9.92 -8.00 10.02
CA GLY A 208 10.95 -6.95 9.98
C GLY A 208 10.45 -5.57 10.39
N HIS A 209 11.40 -4.71 10.80
CA HIS A 209 11.17 -3.27 11.01
C HIS A 209 11.34 -2.56 9.67
N VAL A 210 10.25 -2.16 9.04
CA VAL A 210 10.25 -1.60 7.69
C VAL A 210 10.01 -0.09 7.68
N ASP A 211 10.47 0.61 6.64
CA ASP A 211 10.18 2.04 6.49
C ASP A 211 8.72 2.25 6.06
N ALA A 212 8.10 3.28 6.61
CA ALA A 212 6.74 3.65 6.27
C ALA A 212 6.54 5.16 6.36
N LEU A 213 5.93 5.74 5.34
CA LEU A 213 5.68 7.16 5.19
C LEU A 213 4.19 7.45 5.03
N ALA A 214 3.74 8.57 5.58
CA ALA A 214 2.45 9.18 5.25
C ALA A 214 2.72 10.54 4.62
N LEU A 215 2.25 10.74 3.39
CA LEU A 215 2.58 11.90 2.56
C LEU A 215 1.30 12.64 2.14
N GLY A 216 1.42 13.91 1.89
CA GLY A 216 0.33 14.70 1.30
C GLY A 216 -0.14 15.88 2.13
N PRO A 217 -1.11 16.64 1.59
CA PRO A 217 -1.58 17.89 2.20
C PRO A 217 -2.21 17.73 3.58
N THR A 218 -2.78 16.55 3.89
CA THR A 218 -3.44 16.26 5.17
C THR A 218 -2.45 15.94 6.29
N VAL A 219 -1.18 15.71 5.96
CA VAL A 219 -0.13 15.35 6.91
C VAL A 219 0.57 16.60 7.46
N ARG A 220 0.83 16.64 8.76
CA ARG A 220 1.62 17.71 9.37
C ARG A 220 3.08 17.59 8.93
N PRO A 221 3.68 18.67 8.38
CA PRO A 221 5.06 18.64 7.95
C PRO A 221 6.02 18.29 9.10
N GLY A 222 7.02 17.45 8.80
CA GLY A 222 8.08 17.06 9.74
C GLY A 222 7.59 16.29 10.96
N SER A 223 6.39 15.71 10.90
CA SER A 223 5.84 14.92 12.02
C SER A 223 6.36 13.47 12.01
N SER A 224 6.17 12.78 13.13
CA SER A 224 6.46 11.35 13.22
C SER A 224 5.39 10.62 14.03
N PHE A 225 5.16 9.36 13.67
CA PHE A 225 4.35 8.44 14.47
C PHE A 225 5.29 7.40 15.10
N SER A 226 5.43 7.47 16.42
CA SER A 226 6.40 6.67 17.20
C SER A 226 5.78 5.54 18.01
N LYS A 227 4.45 5.34 17.93
CA LYS A 227 3.81 4.16 18.52
C LYS A 227 4.04 2.95 17.61
N THR A 228 4.22 1.78 18.23
CA THR A 228 4.32 0.53 17.48
C THR A 228 3.04 0.27 16.70
N THR A 229 3.19 0.04 15.41
CA THR A 229 2.12 -0.30 14.48
C THR A 229 2.64 -1.20 13.36
N ASN A 230 1.76 -1.70 12.51
CA ASN A 230 2.07 -2.64 11.44
C ASN A 230 1.00 -2.54 10.32
N HIS A 231 1.01 -3.48 9.39
CA HIS A 231 0.04 -3.55 8.29
C HIS A 231 -1.42 -3.53 8.77
N TYR A 232 -1.74 -4.17 9.89
CA TYR A 232 -3.08 -4.13 10.48
C TYR A 232 -3.44 -2.73 10.99
N GLY A 233 -2.47 -1.99 11.54
CA GLY A 233 -2.67 -0.61 12.01
C GLY A 233 -2.86 0.37 10.86
N LEU A 234 -2.20 0.14 9.73
CA LEU A 234 -2.41 0.92 8.50
C LEU A 234 -3.82 0.66 7.95
N LEU A 235 -4.23 -0.60 7.81
CA LEU A 235 -5.59 -0.97 7.40
C LEU A 235 -6.62 -0.33 8.33
N ARG A 236 -6.41 -0.40 9.66
CA ARG A 236 -7.27 0.23 10.65
C ARG A 236 -7.40 1.74 10.43
N THR A 237 -6.32 2.40 10.05
CA THR A 237 -6.33 3.85 9.76
C THR A 237 -7.23 4.17 8.58
N ILE A 238 -7.17 3.37 7.52
CA ILE A 238 -8.04 3.51 6.34
C ILE A 238 -9.51 3.24 6.71
N GLU A 239 -9.77 2.20 7.48
CA GLU A 239 -11.11 1.86 7.96
C GLU A 239 -11.69 2.96 8.84
N ASP A 240 -10.90 3.52 9.76
CA ASP A 240 -11.34 4.59 10.67
C ASP A 240 -11.59 5.91 9.90
N ALA A 241 -10.83 6.20 8.83
CA ALA A 241 -11.03 7.38 8.00
C ALA A 241 -12.43 7.40 7.36
N TRP A 242 -12.90 6.27 6.92
CA TRP A 242 -14.17 6.17 6.18
C TRP A 242 -15.30 5.46 6.95
N GLY A 243 -15.10 5.16 8.22
CA GLY A 243 -16.10 4.46 9.03
C GLY A 243 -16.44 3.06 8.52
N LEU A 244 -15.45 2.38 7.89
CA LEU A 244 -15.64 1.04 7.36
C LEU A 244 -15.68 -0.02 8.48
N PRO A 245 -16.34 -1.15 8.25
CA PRO A 245 -16.20 -2.32 9.11
C PRO A 245 -14.74 -2.76 9.23
N ARG A 246 -14.30 -3.07 10.43
CA ARG A 246 -12.94 -3.52 10.69
C ARG A 246 -12.75 -4.98 10.30
N LEU A 247 -11.66 -5.25 9.60
CA LEU A 247 -11.32 -6.57 9.07
C LEU A 247 -10.23 -7.24 9.92
N GLY A 248 -10.47 -8.47 10.32
CA GLY A 248 -9.47 -9.29 11.00
C GLY A 248 -8.81 -8.60 12.20
N LEU A 249 -7.49 -8.62 12.23
CA LEU A 249 -6.68 -8.05 13.32
C LEU A 249 -6.62 -6.51 13.31
N SER A 250 -7.09 -5.84 12.24
CA SER A 250 -7.21 -4.38 12.26
C SER A 250 -8.10 -3.90 13.39
N ALA A 251 -9.10 -4.70 13.80
CA ALA A 251 -10.00 -4.40 14.91
C ALA A 251 -9.28 -4.13 16.25
N LYS A 252 -8.11 -4.73 16.45
CA LYS A 252 -7.30 -4.61 17.68
C LYS A 252 -6.04 -3.77 17.47
N ALA A 253 -5.73 -3.38 16.23
CA ALA A 253 -4.52 -2.67 15.92
C ALA A 253 -4.60 -1.18 16.29
N THR A 254 -3.45 -0.57 16.54
CA THR A 254 -3.33 0.87 16.82
C THR A 254 -3.35 1.65 15.50
N PRO A 255 -4.36 2.51 15.26
CA PRO A 255 -4.36 3.35 14.06
C PRO A 255 -3.29 4.43 14.12
N ILE A 256 -2.86 4.86 12.95
CA ILE A 256 -1.90 5.95 12.79
C ILE A 256 -2.61 7.28 13.15
N GLY A 257 -2.08 7.97 14.13
CA GLY A 257 -2.67 9.21 14.63
C GLY A 257 -1.62 10.24 15.04
N GLY A 258 -2.07 11.45 15.37
CA GLY A 258 -1.16 12.49 15.84
C GLY A 258 -0.27 13.12 14.76
N ILE A 259 -0.34 12.68 13.52
CA ILE A 259 0.40 13.22 12.37
C ILE A 259 -0.49 14.01 11.40
N TRP A 260 -1.77 14.07 11.65
CA TRP A 260 -2.75 14.74 10.78
C TRP A 260 -2.87 16.22 11.09
N LYS A 261 -3.10 17.03 10.05
CA LYS A 261 -3.55 18.42 10.23
C LYS A 261 -4.97 18.40 10.80
N GLY A 262 -5.30 19.41 11.60
CA GLY A 262 -6.66 19.64 12.10
C GLY A 262 -7.55 20.25 11.05
#